data_d0771d544fe3d4deab53943ba76dbba3
#
_entry.id   d0771d544fe3d4deab53943ba76dbba3
#
_cell.length_a   1.000
_cell.length_b   1.000
_cell.length_c   1.000
_cell.angle_alpha   90.00
_cell.angle_beta   90.00
_cell.angle_gamma   90.00
#
_symmetry.space_group_name_H-M   'P 1'
#
loop_
_entity.id
_entity.type
_entity.pdbx_description
1 polymer ?
#
loop_
_entity_poly.entity_id
_entity_poly.type
_entity_poly.pdbx_seq_one_letter_code
_entity_poly.pdbx_strand_id
1 'polypeptide(L)'
;YEYTNGANGSKAGSDNWQATWASVKSAARAGRGAAIRWIDVENLIDYQILNYYAGNPWDWNPNQNWMAAGPGRPSSPSGGWKFFGWDSDICLQDPGANVLGKNVPDGIFQSLMGDEEFRILFRDRVYKHCFHDGVLTPIKVAQIHEFRADQIRTSIIAETARWQGGAARAPWDRDGEWQNELNR
;
A
#
# COMPACT_ATOMS: atom_id res chain seq x y z
N TYR A 1 16.04 -13.45 4.33
CA TYR A 1 14.92 -12.69 3.76
C TYR A 1 15.43 -11.88 2.58
N GLU A 2 14.65 -11.84 1.54
CA GLU A 2 14.88 -11.02 0.36
C GLU A 2 13.81 -9.93 0.34
N TYR A 3 14.12 -8.78 -0.25
CA TYR A 3 13.12 -7.75 -0.47
C TYR A 3 13.28 -7.11 -1.84
N THR A 4 12.20 -6.55 -2.34
CA THR A 4 12.19 -5.71 -3.52
C THR A 4 11.28 -4.51 -3.30
N ASN A 5 11.59 -3.42 -3.95
CA ASN A 5 10.71 -2.28 -4.10
C ASN A 5 10.61 -1.92 -5.59
N GLY A 6 9.59 -1.14 -5.95
CA GLY A 6 9.38 -0.74 -7.33
C GLY A 6 10.62 -0.12 -7.96
N ALA A 7 10.86 -0.47 -9.17
CA ALA A 7 11.72 -0.02 -10.22
C ALA A 7 13.18 0.25 -10.04
N ASN A 8 13.65 0.74 -8.97
CA ASN A 8 15.07 1.05 -8.90
C ASN A 8 15.91 -0.07 -8.32
N GLY A 9 15.37 -1.30 -8.36
CA GLY A 9 16.17 -2.51 -8.16
C GLY A 9 16.98 -2.51 -6.89
N SER A 10 16.49 -1.88 -5.86
CA SER A 10 17.21 -1.87 -4.61
C SER A 10 16.89 -3.14 -3.86
N LYS A 11 17.59 -4.12 -4.02
CA LYS A 11 18.71 -4.65 -3.29
C LYS A 11 18.57 -4.73 -1.81
N ALA A 12 18.38 -5.85 -1.33
CA ALA A 12 19.20 -6.35 -0.27
C ALA A 12 18.77 -7.74 0.01
N GLY A 13 19.65 -8.49 0.45
CA GLY A 13 19.40 -9.81 0.94
C GLY A 13 20.27 -10.83 0.28
N SER A 14 20.09 -11.19 -0.91
CA SER A 14 20.94 -12.11 -1.62
C SER A 14 21.16 -11.66 -3.07
N ASP A 15 22.25 -12.12 -3.65
CA ASP A 15 22.56 -11.90 -5.09
C ASP A 15 21.52 -12.57 -6.01
N ASN A 16 20.49 -13.19 -5.45
CA ASN A 16 19.53 -14.03 -6.15
C ASN A 16 18.08 -13.55 -6.08
N TRP A 17 17.82 -12.36 -5.55
CA TRP A 17 16.45 -11.86 -5.38
C TRP A 17 15.66 -11.77 -6.70
N GLN A 18 16.34 -11.45 -7.82
CA GLN A 18 15.68 -11.37 -9.13
C GLN A 18 15.13 -12.73 -9.57
N ALA A 19 15.88 -13.80 -9.35
CA ALA A 19 15.46 -15.15 -9.67
C ALA A 19 14.29 -15.59 -8.78
N THR A 20 14.35 -15.25 -7.49
CA THR A 20 13.27 -15.50 -6.55
C THR A 20 12.01 -14.72 -6.95
N TRP A 21 12.16 -13.43 -7.28
CA TRP A 21 11.04 -12.59 -7.72
C TRP A 21 10.42 -13.09 -9.02
N ALA A 22 11.22 -13.58 -9.96
CA ALA A 22 10.73 -14.24 -11.17
C ALA A 22 9.89 -15.49 -10.83
N SER A 23 10.31 -16.26 -9.84
CA SER A 23 9.56 -17.43 -9.35
C SER A 23 8.24 -17.03 -8.70
N VAL A 24 8.22 -15.96 -7.91
CA VAL A 24 7.01 -15.36 -7.31
C VAL A 24 6.01 -14.96 -8.40
N LYS A 25 6.47 -14.25 -9.43
CA LYS A 25 5.62 -13.85 -10.58
C LYS A 25 5.12 -15.04 -11.38
N SER A 26 5.96 -16.04 -11.59
CA SER A 26 5.58 -17.27 -12.29
C SER A 26 4.50 -18.02 -11.51
N ALA A 27 4.64 -18.14 -10.20
CA ALA A 27 3.64 -18.78 -9.33
C ALA A 27 2.30 -18.02 -9.36
N ALA A 28 2.32 -16.69 -9.34
CA ALA A 28 1.12 -15.87 -9.45
C ALA A 28 0.37 -16.10 -10.79
N ARG A 29 1.10 -16.22 -11.89
CA ARG A 29 0.52 -16.52 -13.20
C ARG A 29 -0.08 -17.94 -13.29
N ALA A 30 0.43 -18.88 -12.50
CA ALA A 30 -0.07 -20.24 -12.42
C ALA A 30 -1.32 -20.38 -11.52
N GLY A 31 -1.76 -19.29 -10.89
CA GLY A 31 -2.95 -19.24 -10.05
C GLY A 31 -2.66 -19.34 -8.56
N ARG A 32 -3.73 -19.18 -7.75
CA ARG A 32 -3.64 -19.13 -6.29
C ARG A 32 -2.96 -20.35 -5.68
N GLY A 33 -3.27 -21.56 -6.16
CA GLY A 33 -2.71 -22.80 -5.63
C GLY A 33 -1.18 -22.89 -5.69
N ALA A 34 -0.55 -22.28 -6.71
CA ALA A 34 0.90 -22.16 -6.81
C ALA A 34 1.40 -20.94 -6.00
N ALA A 35 0.66 -19.84 -6.05
CA ALA A 35 1.03 -18.58 -5.41
C ALA A 35 1.16 -18.67 -3.89
N ILE A 36 0.28 -19.41 -3.21
CA ILE A 36 0.27 -19.54 -1.73
C ILE A 36 1.56 -20.12 -1.15
N ARG A 37 2.39 -20.74 -1.98
CA ARG A 37 3.71 -21.24 -1.56
C ARG A 37 4.79 -20.16 -1.60
N TRP A 38 4.53 -19.06 -2.26
CA TRP A 38 5.47 -17.97 -2.46
C TRP A 38 5.01 -16.65 -1.85
N ILE A 39 3.70 -16.46 -1.77
CA ILE A 39 3.06 -15.20 -1.42
C ILE A 39 2.13 -15.42 -0.24
N ASP A 40 2.17 -14.52 0.73
CA ASP A 40 1.07 -14.33 1.66
C ASP A 40 -0.08 -13.66 0.91
N VAL A 41 -0.98 -14.49 0.39
CA VAL A 41 -2.07 -14.04 -0.50
C VAL A 41 -3.04 -13.12 0.21
N GLU A 42 -3.31 -13.35 1.50
CA GLU A 42 -4.18 -12.46 2.28
C GLU A 42 -3.54 -11.08 2.47
N ASN A 43 -2.25 -11.06 2.80
CA ASN A 43 -1.52 -9.80 2.91
C ASN A 43 -1.48 -9.04 1.56
N LEU A 44 -1.27 -9.74 0.44
CA LEU A 44 -1.32 -9.10 -0.88
C LEU A 44 -2.68 -8.46 -1.15
N ILE A 45 -3.76 -9.16 -0.81
CA ILE A 45 -5.13 -8.64 -0.97
C ILE A 45 -5.34 -7.42 -0.09
N ASP A 46 -4.98 -7.48 1.19
CA ASP A 46 -5.13 -6.37 2.12
C ASP A 46 -4.32 -5.15 1.70
N TYR A 47 -3.08 -5.37 1.24
CA TYR A 47 -2.24 -4.34 0.65
C TYR A 47 -2.93 -3.68 -0.55
N GLN A 48 -3.52 -4.47 -1.43
CA GLN A 48 -4.20 -3.95 -2.62
C GLN A 48 -5.46 -3.15 -2.27
N ILE A 49 -6.27 -3.67 -1.33
CA ILE A 49 -7.48 -2.98 -0.84
C ILE A 49 -7.10 -1.63 -0.23
N LEU A 50 -6.05 -1.60 0.60
CA LEU A 50 -5.59 -0.37 1.22
C LEU A 50 -5.18 0.69 0.18
N ASN A 51 -4.42 0.29 -0.84
CA ASN A 51 -4.00 1.22 -1.90
C ASN A 51 -5.16 1.67 -2.79
N TYR A 52 -6.12 0.81 -3.06
CA TYR A 52 -7.34 1.18 -3.78
C TYR A 52 -8.17 2.19 -2.99
N TYR A 53 -8.31 1.96 -1.69
CA TYR A 53 -9.01 2.88 -0.79
C TYR A 53 -8.30 4.24 -0.68
N ALA A 54 -6.99 4.21 -0.53
CA ALA A 54 -6.16 5.41 -0.39
C ALA A 54 -6.08 6.27 -1.66
N GLY A 55 -6.34 5.68 -2.83
CA GLY A 55 -6.48 6.42 -4.09
C GLY A 55 -5.25 7.20 -4.51
N ASN A 56 -4.02 6.64 -4.34
CA ASN A 56 -2.79 7.31 -4.78
C ASN A 56 -2.58 7.18 -6.30
N PRO A 57 -2.89 8.24 -7.10
CA PRO A 57 -2.83 8.14 -8.56
C PRO A 57 -1.42 8.34 -9.11
N TRP A 58 -0.52 8.97 -8.37
CA TRP A 58 0.77 9.41 -8.88
C TRP A 58 1.91 8.50 -8.48
N ASP A 59 2.12 8.30 -7.20
CA ASP A 59 3.33 7.66 -6.69
C ASP A 59 3.22 6.13 -6.60
N TRP A 60 2.03 5.60 -6.35
CA TRP A 60 1.84 4.16 -6.35
C TRP A 60 1.75 3.63 -7.78
N ASN A 61 2.87 3.18 -8.31
CA ASN A 61 2.96 2.67 -9.68
C ASN A 61 3.93 1.48 -9.78
N PRO A 62 3.95 0.73 -10.91
CA PRO A 62 4.77 -0.48 -11.04
C PRO A 62 6.26 -0.28 -10.75
N ASN A 63 6.72 0.94 -10.87
CA ASN A 63 8.13 1.28 -10.81
C ASN A 63 8.56 1.88 -9.48
N GLN A 64 7.64 2.28 -8.59
CA GLN A 64 7.99 2.94 -7.34
C GLN A 64 6.90 2.83 -6.28
N ASN A 65 7.33 3.13 -5.05
CA ASN A 65 6.48 3.31 -3.88
C ASN A 65 5.66 2.07 -3.50
N TRP A 66 6.29 0.91 -3.65
CA TRP A 66 5.84 -0.32 -3.04
C TRP A 66 7.03 -1.15 -2.58
N MET A 67 6.83 -1.94 -1.57
CA MET A 67 7.85 -2.84 -1.03
C MET A 67 7.28 -4.24 -0.85
N ALA A 68 8.13 -5.23 -1.07
CA ALA A 68 7.83 -6.61 -0.71
C ALA A 68 9.06 -7.28 -0.11
N ALA A 69 8.84 -8.14 0.87
CA ALA A 69 9.89 -8.93 1.49
C ALA A 69 9.40 -10.36 1.74
N GLY A 70 10.28 -11.31 1.58
CA GLY A 70 9.94 -12.71 1.79
C GLY A 70 11.12 -13.66 1.74
N PRO A 71 10.88 -14.95 1.88
CA PRO A 71 11.92 -15.97 1.80
C PRO A 71 12.37 -16.20 0.37
N GLY A 72 13.66 -16.59 0.19
CA GLY A 72 14.23 -16.96 -1.09
C GLY A 72 13.76 -18.32 -1.64
N ARG A 73 12.76 -18.93 -1.03
CA ARG A 73 12.23 -20.26 -1.35
C ARG A 73 10.74 -20.38 -1.01
N PRO A 74 10.03 -21.37 -1.57
CA PRO A 74 8.66 -21.66 -1.17
C PRO A 74 8.52 -21.88 0.33
N SER A 75 7.42 -21.39 0.90
CA SER A 75 7.16 -21.44 2.34
C SER A 75 5.71 -21.91 2.62
N SER A 76 5.29 -21.85 3.88
CA SER A 76 3.88 -21.99 4.26
C SER A 76 3.07 -20.79 3.74
N PRO A 77 1.75 -20.90 3.58
CA PRO A 77 0.91 -19.83 3.03
C PRO A 77 1.07 -18.48 3.72
N SER A 78 1.20 -18.45 5.04
CA SER A 78 1.41 -17.21 5.80
C SER A 78 2.88 -16.77 5.92
N GLY A 79 3.80 -17.60 5.46
CA GLY A 79 5.25 -17.35 5.50
C GLY A 79 5.83 -16.84 4.19
N GLY A 80 4.99 -16.63 3.17
CA GLY A 80 5.40 -16.14 1.87
C GLY A 80 5.75 -14.65 1.83
N TRP A 81 6.00 -14.15 0.65
CA TRP A 81 6.26 -12.73 0.41
C TRP A 81 5.10 -11.87 0.87
N LYS A 82 5.42 -10.83 1.64
CA LYS A 82 4.50 -9.82 2.14
C LYS A 82 4.76 -8.49 1.47
N PHE A 83 3.70 -7.72 1.31
CA PHE A 83 3.69 -6.41 0.68
C PHE A 83 3.40 -5.33 1.72
N PHE A 84 4.07 -4.20 1.58
CA PHE A 84 4.02 -3.10 2.53
C PHE A 84 3.73 -1.80 1.81
N GLY A 85 2.90 -0.95 2.44
CA GLY A 85 2.73 0.43 2.02
C GLY A 85 4.03 1.20 2.21
N TRP A 86 4.36 2.03 1.23
CA TRP A 86 5.57 2.84 1.23
C TRP A 86 5.29 4.14 0.50
N ASP A 87 5.78 5.26 1.06
CA ASP A 87 5.75 6.57 0.43
C ASP A 87 4.34 6.96 -0.07
N SER A 88 3.40 7.01 0.85
CA SER A 88 1.97 7.21 0.55
C SER A 88 1.48 8.61 0.96
N ASP A 89 2.36 9.62 0.94
CA ASP A 89 2.10 10.98 1.40
C ASP A 89 1.13 11.76 0.50
N ILE A 90 0.96 11.35 -0.75
CA ILE A 90 -0.02 11.95 -1.68
C ILE A 90 -1.29 11.10 -1.89
N CYS A 91 -1.60 10.22 -0.97
CA CYS A 91 -2.87 9.50 -0.96
C CYS A 91 -4.03 10.33 -0.36
N LEU A 92 -5.27 9.92 -0.59
CA LEU A 92 -6.51 10.55 -0.07
C LEU A 92 -6.74 12.01 -0.51
N GLN A 93 -6.05 12.48 -1.52
CA GLN A 93 -6.15 13.88 -1.99
C GLN A 93 -7.32 14.12 -2.95
N ASP A 94 -7.70 13.10 -3.71
CA ASP A 94 -8.77 13.19 -4.71
C ASP A 94 -9.75 12.02 -4.55
N PRO A 95 -10.96 12.27 -4.07
CA PRO A 95 -11.98 11.21 -3.94
C PRO A 95 -12.45 10.65 -5.29
N GLY A 96 -12.14 11.33 -6.40
CA GLY A 96 -12.40 10.85 -7.75
C GLY A 96 -11.27 10.00 -8.35
N ALA A 97 -10.15 9.84 -7.64
CA ALA A 97 -9.00 9.10 -8.16
C ALA A 97 -9.33 7.62 -8.40
N ASN A 98 -9.21 7.18 -9.65
CA ASN A 98 -9.40 5.78 -10.01
C ASN A 98 -8.04 5.10 -10.24
N VAL A 99 -7.65 4.25 -9.30
CA VAL A 99 -6.40 3.48 -9.33
C VAL A 99 -6.61 1.98 -9.55
N LEU A 100 -7.83 1.53 -9.82
CA LEU A 100 -8.17 0.11 -9.93
C LEU A 100 -7.44 -0.59 -11.09
N GLY A 101 -7.09 0.13 -12.14
CA GLY A 101 -6.35 -0.40 -13.30
C GLY A 101 -4.83 -0.46 -13.14
N LYS A 102 -4.28 -0.04 -12.00
CA LYS A 102 -2.84 -0.03 -11.80
C LYS A 102 -2.27 -1.45 -11.66
N ASN A 103 -1.17 -1.68 -12.36
CA ASN A 103 -0.49 -2.98 -12.38
C ASN A 103 0.59 -3.08 -11.27
N VAL A 104 0.19 -2.85 -10.04
CA VAL A 104 1.05 -2.86 -8.85
C VAL A 104 0.56 -3.94 -7.88
N PRO A 105 1.44 -4.68 -7.25
CA PRO A 105 2.88 -4.77 -7.45
C PRO A 105 3.24 -5.68 -8.65
N ASP A 106 3.90 -5.13 -9.63
CA ASP A 106 4.53 -5.84 -10.76
C ASP A 106 3.65 -6.90 -11.46
N GLY A 107 2.33 -6.64 -11.56
CA GLY A 107 1.35 -7.52 -12.20
C GLY A 107 0.94 -8.78 -11.43
N ILE A 108 1.41 -8.94 -10.21
CA ILE A 108 1.13 -10.14 -9.41
C ILE A 108 -0.37 -10.24 -9.07
N PHE A 109 -0.94 -9.15 -8.55
CA PHE A 109 -2.36 -9.13 -8.19
C PHE A 109 -3.26 -9.36 -9.41
N GLN A 110 -2.98 -8.68 -10.52
CA GLN A 110 -3.75 -8.81 -11.75
C GLN A 110 -3.67 -10.22 -12.33
N SER A 111 -2.51 -10.87 -12.23
CA SER A 111 -2.36 -12.27 -12.64
C SER A 111 -3.25 -13.20 -11.82
N LEU A 112 -3.36 -12.97 -10.52
CA LEU A 112 -4.21 -13.77 -9.63
C LEU A 112 -5.70 -13.51 -9.81
N MET A 113 -6.10 -12.35 -10.31
CA MET A 113 -7.51 -12.06 -10.60
C MET A 113 -8.13 -12.97 -11.67
N GLY A 114 -7.32 -13.72 -12.43
CA GLY A 114 -7.77 -14.80 -13.28
C GLY A 114 -8.30 -16.03 -12.53
N ASP A 115 -7.89 -16.22 -11.28
CA ASP A 115 -8.25 -17.36 -10.45
C ASP A 115 -9.55 -17.09 -9.69
N GLU A 116 -10.52 -18.03 -9.75
CA GLU A 116 -11.84 -17.84 -9.14
C GLU A 116 -11.78 -17.82 -7.61
N GLU A 117 -11.02 -18.72 -6.99
CA GLU A 117 -10.87 -18.76 -5.54
C GLU A 117 -10.17 -17.50 -5.01
N PHE A 118 -9.23 -16.95 -5.77
CA PHE A 118 -8.61 -15.67 -5.42
C PHE A 118 -9.63 -14.53 -5.45
N ARG A 119 -10.49 -14.48 -6.47
CA ARG A 119 -11.56 -13.46 -6.54
C ARG A 119 -12.56 -13.56 -5.40
N ILE A 120 -12.91 -14.81 -4.99
CA ILE A 120 -13.78 -15.02 -3.82
C ILE A 120 -13.09 -14.48 -2.58
N LEU A 121 -11.85 -14.88 -2.32
CA LEU A 121 -11.09 -14.39 -1.18
C LEU A 121 -10.94 -12.86 -1.18
N PHE A 122 -10.70 -12.26 -2.34
CA PHE A 122 -10.66 -10.81 -2.47
C PHE A 122 -11.98 -10.13 -2.05
N ARG A 123 -13.12 -10.67 -2.48
CA ARG A 123 -14.45 -10.15 -2.09
C ARG A 123 -14.69 -10.27 -0.58
N ASP A 124 -14.31 -11.41 0.01
CA ASP A 124 -14.43 -11.63 1.46
C ASP A 124 -13.57 -10.63 2.24
N ARG A 125 -12.36 -10.35 1.76
CA ARG A 125 -11.47 -9.35 2.40
C ARG A 125 -12.00 -7.91 2.23
N VAL A 126 -12.54 -7.56 1.07
CA VAL A 126 -13.23 -6.27 0.87
C VAL A 126 -14.38 -6.14 1.85
N TYR A 127 -15.22 -7.18 1.96
CA TYR A 127 -16.35 -7.17 2.89
C TYR A 127 -15.88 -6.99 4.34
N LYS A 128 -14.86 -7.72 4.75
CA LYS A 128 -14.26 -7.63 6.10
C LYS A 128 -13.75 -6.23 6.43
N HIS A 129 -13.10 -5.57 5.49
CA HIS A 129 -12.43 -4.30 5.78
C HIS A 129 -13.28 -3.06 5.51
N CYS A 130 -14.18 -3.12 4.53
CA CYS A 130 -14.92 -1.94 4.08
C CYS A 130 -16.37 -1.89 4.58
N PHE A 131 -16.87 -2.95 5.21
CA PHE A 131 -18.26 -3.01 5.66
C PHE A 131 -18.37 -3.29 7.16
N HIS A 132 -19.54 -3.02 7.73
CA HIS A 132 -19.88 -3.23 9.16
C HIS A 132 -18.86 -2.54 10.08
N ASP A 133 -18.10 -3.32 10.85
CA ASP A 133 -17.08 -2.81 11.78
C ASP A 133 -15.67 -2.81 11.17
N GLY A 134 -15.57 -2.93 9.86
CA GLY A 134 -14.32 -2.95 9.14
C GLY A 134 -13.49 -1.68 9.31
N VAL A 135 -12.17 -1.84 9.31
CA VAL A 135 -11.21 -0.76 9.59
C VAL A 135 -11.21 0.35 8.53
N LEU A 136 -11.68 0.05 7.31
CA LEU A 136 -11.80 1.01 6.20
C LEU A 136 -13.22 1.59 6.05
N THR A 137 -14.08 1.44 7.05
CA THR A 137 -15.34 2.18 7.07
C THR A 137 -15.09 3.67 7.32
N PRO A 138 -15.90 4.59 6.76
CA PRO A 138 -15.68 6.03 6.91
C PRO A 138 -15.51 6.47 8.37
N ILE A 139 -16.32 5.93 9.28
CA ILE A 139 -16.25 6.26 10.71
C ILE A 139 -14.89 5.82 11.30
N LYS A 140 -14.43 4.60 11.00
CA LYS A 140 -13.17 4.08 11.54
C LYS A 140 -11.97 4.83 10.97
N VAL A 141 -11.99 5.12 9.68
CA VAL A 141 -10.93 5.88 9.04
C VAL A 141 -10.85 7.29 9.60
N ALA A 142 -11.99 7.98 9.78
CA ALA A 142 -12.01 9.30 10.40
C ALA A 142 -11.45 9.28 11.83
N GLN A 143 -11.84 8.29 12.64
CA GLN A 143 -11.30 8.13 14.01
C GLN A 143 -9.79 7.90 14.03
N ILE A 144 -9.27 7.06 13.13
CA ILE A 144 -7.82 6.80 13.02
C ILE A 144 -7.10 8.06 12.56
N HIS A 145 -7.64 8.77 11.58
CA HIS A 145 -7.08 10.02 11.07
C HIS A 145 -7.01 11.09 12.16
N GLU A 146 -8.10 11.34 12.88
CA GLU A 146 -8.14 12.28 13.99
C GLU A 146 -7.14 11.91 15.10
N PHE A 147 -7.12 10.64 15.50
CA PHE A 147 -6.16 10.15 16.49
C PHE A 147 -4.69 10.40 16.06
N ARG A 148 -4.36 10.17 14.78
CA ARG A 148 -3.01 10.43 14.26
C ARG A 148 -2.71 11.91 14.17
N ALA A 149 -3.67 12.72 13.76
CA ALA A 149 -3.54 14.17 13.73
C ALA A 149 -3.24 14.72 15.12
N ASP A 150 -3.94 14.25 16.16
CA ASP A 150 -3.71 14.68 17.53
C ASP A 150 -2.29 14.35 18.02
N GLN A 151 -1.74 13.20 17.62
CA GLN A 151 -0.37 12.84 17.99
C GLN A 151 0.70 13.82 17.46
N ILE A 152 0.46 14.44 16.32
CA ILE A 152 1.41 15.35 15.67
C ILE A 152 1.03 16.84 15.80
N ARG A 153 -0.14 17.16 16.33
CA ARG A 153 -0.69 18.52 16.40
C ARG A 153 0.29 19.57 16.94
N THR A 154 1.03 19.22 18.00
CA THR A 154 2.04 20.13 18.57
C THR A 154 3.29 20.23 17.69
N SER A 155 3.70 19.11 17.10
CA SER A 155 4.90 19.06 16.25
C SER A 155 4.75 19.84 14.96
N ILE A 156 3.53 19.98 14.44
CA ILE A 156 3.23 20.78 13.23
C ILE A 156 3.67 22.24 13.38
N ILE A 157 3.64 22.79 14.59
CA ILE A 157 4.11 24.18 14.84
C ILE A 157 5.59 24.31 14.49
N ALA A 158 6.41 23.38 14.96
CA ALA A 158 7.84 23.39 14.69
C ALA A 158 8.16 23.00 13.24
N GLU A 159 7.41 22.07 12.69
CA GLU A 159 7.56 21.61 11.30
C GLU A 159 7.27 22.76 10.32
N THR A 160 6.15 23.45 10.51
CA THR A 160 5.80 24.60 9.68
C THR A 160 6.81 25.73 9.82
N ALA A 161 7.26 26.06 11.03
CA ALA A 161 8.29 27.06 11.25
C ALA A 161 9.62 26.73 10.56
N ARG A 162 9.97 25.44 10.46
CA ARG A 162 11.23 24.99 9.85
C ARG A 162 11.21 25.00 8.33
N TRP A 163 10.10 24.59 7.72
CA TRP A 163 10.09 24.29 6.29
C TRP A 163 9.37 25.31 5.42
N GLN A 164 8.74 26.32 6.02
CA GLN A 164 8.01 27.34 5.28
C GLN A 164 8.85 28.49 4.70
N GLY A 165 10.15 28.42 4.77
CA GLY A 165 11.07 29.47 4.36
C GLY A 165 11.20 29.74 2.85
N GLY A 166 10.28 29.27 2.03
CA GLY A 166 10.26 29.56 0.60
C GLY A 166 9.35 30.76 0.28
N ALA A 167 9.90 31.83 -0.21
CA ALA A 167 9.27 33.14 -0.49
C ALA A 167 8.06 33.12 -1.46
N ALA A 168 7.54 31.95 -1.86
CA ALA A 168 6.50 31.84 -2.89
C ALA A 168 5.16 31.26 -2.38
N ARG A 169 5.04 30.86 -1.13
CA ARG A 169 3.79 30.34 -0.56
C ARG A 169 3.43 31.07 0.72
N ALA A 170 2.15 31.35 0.92
CA ALA A 170 1.63 31.75 2.21
C ALA A 170 2.04 30.71 3.26
N PRO A 171 2.40 31.10 4.47
CA PRO A 171 2.81 30.18 5.49
C PRO A 171 1.66 29.22 5.82
N TRP A 172 1.92 27.91 5.68
CA TRP A 172 1.07 26.89 6.24
C TRP A 172 1.19 26.94 7.76
N ASP A 173 0.11 27.11 8.42
CA ASP A 173 0.10 27.06 9.87
C ASP A 173 -0.85 25.98 10.39
N ARG A 174 -0.65 25.63 11.67
CA ARG A 174 -1.44 24.59 12.32
C ARG A 174 -2.92 24.94 12.39
N ASP A 175 -3.23 26.17 12.72
CA ASP A 175 -4.60 26.59 13.06
C ASP A 175 -5.38 27.04 11.82
N GLY A 176 -4.69 27.26 10.71
CA GLY A 176 -5.26 27.59 9.40
C GLY A 176 -5.22 26.40 8.44
N GLU A 177 -4.19 26.34 7.61
CA GLU A 177 -4.12 25.39 6.49
C GLU A 177 -4.13 23.92 6.94
N TRP A 178 -3.34 23.56 7.95
CA TRP A 178 -3.30 22.19 8.42
C TRP A 178 -4.64 21.74 9.01
N GLN A 179 -5.30 22.59 9.80
CA GLN A 179 -6.63 22.29 10.33
C GLN A 179 -7.69 22.20 9.23
N ASN A 180 -7.59 23.03 8.19
CA ASN A 180 -8.50 22.96 7.05
C ASN A 180 -8.34 21.66 6.28
N GLU A 181 -7.12 21.15 6.10
CA GLU A 181 -6.89 19.85 5.45
C GLU A 181 -7.41 18.68 6.29
N LEU A 182 -7.35 18.76 7.62
CA LEU A 182 -7.95 17.74 8.48
C LEU A 182 -9.48 17.67 8.37
N ASN A 183 -10.12 18.78 8.01
CA ASN A 183 -11.58 18.89 7.93
C ASN A 183 -12.14 18.56 6.53
N ARG A 184 -11.28 18.28 5.55
CA ARG A 184 -11.70 17.91 4.18
C ARG A 184 -12.10 16.45 4.08
#